data_1e8c0d6529827447f3e33b040e10a359
#
_entry.id   1e8c0d6529827447f3e33b040e10a359
#
_cell.length_a   1.000
_cell.length_b   1.000
_cell.length_c   1.000
_cell.angle_alpha   90.00
_cell.angle_beta   90.00
_cell.angle_gamma   90.00
#
_symmetry.space_group_name_H-M   'P 1'
#
loop_
_entity.id
_entity.type
_entity.pdbx_description
1 polymer ?
#
loop_
_entity_poly.entity_id
_entity_poly.type
_entity_poly.pdbx_seq_one_letter_code
_entity_poly.pdbx_strand_id
1 'polypeptide(L)'
;RAATHNKGIFNGIDALVVATGNDWRAVEAGAHAYAARDGQYRGLSTWTLEGDYLLGEMTLPLPIATVGGSIGLNPKVQAAFDILGHPDARTLASLIVATGLCQNFAALRALVTTGIQAGHMKLQAKSLAILAGATEEEADTIAQQLRKEKHTNLETAKQLLAQLRDKEKEA
;
A
#
# COMPACT_ATOMS: atom_id res chain seq x y z
N ARG A 1 12.81 -10.73 7.83
CA ARG A 1 12.25 -10.81 6.47
C ARG A 1 10.75 -11.09 6.49
N ALA A 2 10.28 -12.08 7.29
CA ALA A 2 8.85 -12.40 7.41
C ALA A 2 8.02 -11.21 7.91
N ALA A 3 8.50 -10.43 8.88
CA ALA A 3 7.80 -9.25 9.39
C ALA A 3 7.54 -8.20 8.29
N THR A 4 8.54 -7.88 7.46
CA THR A 4 8.39 -6.96 6.33
C THR A 4 7.44 -7.51 5.26
N HIS A 5 7.51 -8.83 5.01
CA HIS A 5 6.61 -9.51 4.08
C HIS A 5 5.16 -9.42 4.53
N ASN A 6 4.88 -9.76 5.80
CA ASN A 6 3.53 -9.71 6.35
C ASN A 6 3.00 -8.27 6.46
N LYS A 7 3.85 -7.32 6.86
CA LYS A 7 3.48 -5.88 6.85
C LYS A 7 3.01 -5.43 5.47
N GLY A 8 3.66 -5.91 4.40
CA GLY A 8 3.23 -5.62 3.03
C GLY A 8 1.85 -6.20 2.69
N ILE A 9 1.53 -7.40 3.17
CA ILE A 9 0.21 -8.04 3.03
C ILE A 9 -0.86 -7.19 3.71
N PHE A 10 -0.60 -6.73 4.94
CA PHE A 10 -1.56 -5.94 5.73
C PHE A 10 -1.88 -4.58 5.13
N ASN A 11 -1.03 -3.99 4.31
CA ASN A 11 -1.38 -2.76 3.59
C ASN A 11 -2.68 -2.90 2.77
N GLY A 12 -2.94 -4.08 2.18
CA GLY A 12 -4.17 -4.36 1.44
C GLY A 12 -5.31 -4.83 2.36
N ILE A 13 -5.02 -5.73 3.30
CA ILE A 13 -6.00 -6.27 4.25
C ILE A 13 -6.63 -5.15 5.08
N ASP A 14 -5.81 -4.32 5.74
CA ASP A 14 -6.29 -3.27 6.63
C ASP A 14 -7.11 -2.21 5.89
N ALA A 15 -6.73 -1.88 4.67
CA ALA A 15 -7.48 -0.94 3.85
C ALA A 15 -8.93 -1.41 3.65
N LEU A 16 -9.14 -2.70 3.34
CA LEU A 16 -10.48 -3.26 3.12
C LEU A 16 -11.22 -3.50 4.45
N VAL A 17 -10.52 -3.94 5.49
CA VAL A 17 -11.07 -4.12 6.84
C VAL A 17 -11.59 -2.80 7.40
N VAL A 18 -10.82 -1.71 7.29
CA VAL A 18 -11.22 -0.37 7.72
C VAL A 18 -12.36 0.17 6.86
N ALA A 19 -12.31 0.00 5.53
CA ALA A 19 -13.36 0.45 4.62
C ALA A 19 -14.71 -0.22 4.90
N THR A 20 -14.70 -1.46 5.38
CA THR A 20 -15.90 -2.24 5.75
C THR A 20 -16.30 -2.09 7.23
N GLY A 21 -15.67 -1.16 7.98
CA GLY A 21 -16.00 -0.87 9.37
C GLY A 21 -15.65 -1.97 10.36
N ASN A 22 -14.76 -2.88 9.99
CA ASN A 22 -14.27 -3.97 10.83
C ASN A 22 -13.05 -3.55 11.67
N ASP A 23 -12.72 -4.31 12.70
CA ASP A 23 -11.59 -4.03 13.61
C ASP A 23 -10.30 -4.61 13.03
N TRP A 24 -9.51 -3.75 12.39
CA TRP A 24 -8.21 -4.10 11.83
C TRP A 24 -7.20 -4.59 12.89
N ARG A 25 -7.30 -4.11 14.14
CA ARG A 25 -6.40 -4.53 15.23
C ARG A 25 -6.67 -5.97 15.63
N ALA A 26 -7.93 -6.39 15.66
CA ALA A 26 -8.31 -7.77 15.92
C ALA A 26 -7.84 -8.69 14.80
N VAL A 27 -7.94 -8.25 13.54
CA VAL A 27 -7.46 -8.98 12.35
C VAL A 27 -5.93 -9.12 12.39
N GLU A 28 -5.18 -8.05 12.61
CA GLU A 28 -3.72 -8.11 12.73
C GLU A 28 -3.27 -9.00 13.89
N ALA A 29 -3.86 -8.82 15.08
CA ALA A 29 -3.50 -9.63 16.25
C ALA A 29 -3.68 -11.14 15.99
N GLY A 30 -4.81 -11.53 15.41
CA GLY A 30 -5.09 -12.92 15.04
C GLY A 30 -4.11 -13.45 14.00
N ALA A 31 -3.82 -12.68 12.97
CA ALA A 31 -2.94 -13.07 11.90
C ALA A 31 -1.46 -13.14 12.33
N HIS A 32 -0.98 -12.22 13.18
CA HIS A 32 0.38 -12.30 13.75
C HIS A 32 0.54 -13.49 14.69
N ALA A 33 -0.47 -13.79 15.52
CA ALA A 33 -0.48 -15.00 16.32
C ALA A 33 -0.44 -16.26 15.43
N TYR A 34 -1.22 -16.27 14.36
CA TYR A 34 -1.22 -17.36 13.38
C TYR A 34 0.13 -17.50 12.66
N ALA A 35 0.80 -16.39 12.31
CA ALA A 35 2.14 -16.41 11.70
C ALA A 35 3.19 -17.04 12.61
N ALA A 36 2.98 -17.03 13.93
CA ALA A 36 3.89 -17.59 14.94
C ALA A 36 3.41 -18.92 15.56
N ARG A 37 2.35 -19.53 15.02
CA ARG A 37 1.70 -20.73 15.60
C ARG A 37 2.61 -21.94 15.81
N ASP A 38 3.68 -22.02 15.01
CA ASP A 38 4.65 -23.13 15.09
C ASP A 38 5.89 -22.76 15.93
N GLY A 39 5.80 -21.73 16.78
CA GLY A 39 6.92 -21.24 17.60
C GLY A 39 7.93 -20.36 16.85
N GLN A 40 7.76 -20.17 15.54
CA GLN A 40 8.59 -19.29 14.73
C GLN A 40 7.71 -18.38 13.85
N TYR A 41 7.95 -17.08 13.89
CA TYR A 41 7.24 -16.11 13.04
C TYR A 41 7.58 -16.32 11.55
N ARG A 42 6.57 -16.61 10.72
CA ARG A 42 6.71 -16.93 9.29
C ARG A 42 5.92 -15.98 8.40
N GLY A 43 6.25 -15.99 7.10
CA GLY A 43 5.41 -15.35 6.08
C GLY A 43 4.05 -16.02 5.98
N LEU A 44 3.01 -15.19 5.75
CA LEU A 44 1.61 -15.64 5.69
C LEU A 44 1.20 -16.14 4.30
N SER A 45 1.98 -15.86 3.26
CA SER A 45 1.75 -16.34 1.90
C SER A 45 2.85 -17.29 1.43
N THR A 46 2.48 -18.20 0.55
CA THR A 46 3.39 -19.06 -0.21
C THR A 46 3.12 -18.90 -1.71
N TRP A 47 4.16 -19.04 -2.52
CA TRP A 47 4.09 -18.95 -3.97
C TRP A 47 4.82 -20.13 -4.58
N THR A 48 4.12 -20.88 -5.43
CA THR A 48 4.64 -22.06 -6.13
C THR A 48 4.43 -21.94 -7.63
N LEU A 49 5.31 -22.55 -8.41
CA LEU A 49 5.16 -22.62 -9.86
C LEU A 49 4.57 -23.98 -10.21
N GLU A 50 3.41 -23.99 -10.87
CA GLU A 50 2.72 -25.18 -11.35
C GLU A 50 2.56 -25.10 -12.88
N GLY A 51 3.44 -25.77 -13.63
CA GLY A 51 3.55 -25.58 -15.06
C GLY A 51 3.88 -24.14 -15.41
N ASP A 52 3.03 -23.49 -16.19
CA ASP A 52 3.19 -22.07 -16.59
C ASP A 52 2.44 -21.09 -15.65
N TYR A 53 1.87 -21.57 -14.55
CA TYR A 53 1.08 -20.78 -13.63
C TYR A 53 1.82 -20.55 -12.32
N LEU A 54 1.75 -19.31 -11.81
CA LEU A 54 2.19 -18.97 -10.48
C LEU A 54 1.00 -19.05 -9.52
N LEU A 55 1.03 -20.04 -8.62
CA LEU A 55 0.01 -20.24 -7.60
C LEU A 55 0.40 -19.52 -6.31
N GLY A 56 -0.48 -18.64 -5.82
CA GLY A 56 -0.34 -17.97 -4.53
C GLY A 56 -1.37 -18.48 -3.53
N GLU A 57 -0.92 -18.83 -2.34
CA GLU A 57 -1.76 -19.32 -1.25
C GLU A 57 -1.58 -18.51 0.01
N MET A 58 -2.70 -18.23 0.69
CA MET A 58 -2.70 -17.56 2.00
C MET A 58 -3.90 -18.02 2.83
N THR A 59 -3.66 -18.29 4.11
CA THR A 59 -4.68 -18.62 5.08
C THR A 59 -4.53 -17.73 6.31
N LEU A 60 -5.64 -17.10 6.75
CA LEU A 60 -5.68 -16.20 7.90
C LEU A 60 -6.92 -16.43 8.74
N PRO A 61 -6.85 -16.30 10.07
CA PRO A 61 -8.02 -16.10 10.91
C PRO A 61 -8.53 -14.66 10.69
N LEU A 62 -9.81 -14.52 10.34
CA LEU A 62 -10.43 -13.22 10.08
C LEU A 62 -11.69 -13.05 10.94
N PRO A 63 -11.60 -12.44 12.13
CA PRO A 63 -12.74 -12.10 12.95
C PRO A 63 -13.42 -10.84 12.39
N ILE A 64 -14.23 -11.01 11.32
CA ILE A 64 -14.92 -9.92 10.63
C ILE A 64 -16.43 -10.13 10.63
N ALA A 65 -17.17 -9.04 10.45
CA ALA A 65 -18.62 -9.03 10.37
C ALA A 65 -19.10 -8.21 9.15
N THR A 66 -20.33 -8.47 8.71
CA THR A 66 -21.03 -7.71 7.68
C THR A 66 -22.25 -6.97 8.23
N VAL A 67 -22.57 -7.18 9.49
CA VAL A 67 -23.70 -6.58 10.20
C VAL A 67 -23.30 -6.20 11.64
N GLY A 68 -24.03 -5.26 12.23
CA GLY A 68 -23.85 -4.84 13.62
C GLY A 68 -22.84 -3.71 13.78
N GLY A 69 -22.62 -3.27 15.02
CA GLY A 69 -21.75 -2.15 15.35
C GLY A 69 -22.06 -0.88 14.57
N SER A 70 -21.04 -0.23 14.03
CA SER A 70 -21.16 0.98 13.21
C SER A 70 -21.39 0.72 11.71
N ILE A 71 -21.43 -0.54 11.27
CA ILE A 71 -21.49 -0.91 9.85
C ILE A 71 -22.72 -0.29 9.18
N GLY A 72 -23.90 -0.39 9.79
CA GLY A 72 -25.15 0.19 9.28
C GLY A 72 -25.32 1.69 9.51
N LEU A 73 -24.43 2.34 10.26
CA LEU A 73 -24.56 3.75 10.66
C LEU A 73 -23.58 4.68 9.94
N ASN A 74 -22.46 4.16 9.45
CA ASN A 74 -21.43 4.96 8.80
C ASN A 74 -21.67 5.00 7.28
N PRO A 75 -21.98 6.17 6.68
CA PRO A 75 -22.26 6.28 5.24
C PRO A 75 -21.10 5.82 4.35
N LYS A 76 -19.85 5.98 4.79
CA LYS A 76 -18.67 5.52 4.04
C LYS A 76 -18.58 4.00 4.01
N VAL A 77 -18.92 3.36 5.13
CA VAL A 77 -18.97 1.89 5.21
C VAL A 77 -20.12 1.35 4.34
N GLN A 78 -21.29 2.00 4.37
CA GLN A 78 -22.40 1.63 3.50
C GLN A 78 -22.01 1.72 2.02
N ALA A 79 -21.38 2.83 1.60
CA ALA A 79 -20.89 2.98 0.24
C ALA A 79 -19.86 1.90 -0.14
N ALA A 80 -18.99 1.47 0.77
CA ALA A 80 -18.07 0.36 0.55
C ALA A 80 -18.83 -0.97 0.34
N PHE A 81 -19.85 -1.25 1.13
CA PHE A 81 -20.70 -2.44 0.94
C PHE A 81 -21.51 -2.38 -0.35
N ASP A 82 -22.00 -1.21 -0.76
CA ASP A 82 -22.66 -1.02 -2.07
C ASP A 82 -21.73 -1.36 -3.22
N ILE A 83 -20.48 -0.88 -3.18
CA ILE A 83 -19.44 -1.22 -4.18
C ILE A 83 -19.13 -2.72 -4.20
N LEU A 84 -19.10 -3.36 -3.04
CA LEU A 84 -18.81 -4.79 -2.90
C LEU A 84 -19.99 -5.70 -3.23
N GLY A 85 -21.19 -5.14 -3.42
CA GLY A 85 -22.41 -5.91 -3.70
C GLY A 85 -22.97 -6.65 -2.48
N HIS A 86 -22.78 -6.10 -1.30
CA HIS A 86 -23.28 -6.63 -0.02
C HIS A 86 -22.94 -8.13 0.22
N PRO A 87 -21.64 -8.47 0.22
CA PRO A 87 -21.22 -9.86 0.40
C PRO A 87 -21.59 -10.35 1.80
N ASP A 88 -21.79 -11.66 1.95
CA ASP A 88 -21.81 -12.28 3.26
C ASP A 88 -20.42 -12.29 3.92
N ALA A 89 -20.35 -12.63 5.22
CA ALA A 89 -19.09 -12.60 5.96
C ALA A 89 -18.02 -13.53 5.37
N ARG A 90 -18.41 -14.68 4.80
CA ARG A 90 -17.47 -15.62 4.18
C ARG A 90 -16.90 -15.07 2.87
N THR A 91 -17.74 -14.48 2.06
CA THR A 91 -17.32 -13.83 0.80
C THR A 91 -16.45 -12.60 1.10
N LEU A 92 -16.82 -11.78 2.09
CA LEU A 92 -16.00 -10.65 2.52
C LEU A 92 -14.62 -11.11 3.02
N ALA A 93 -14.55 -12.18 3.82
CA ALA A 93 -13.28 -12.76 4.27
C ALA A 93 -12.41 -13.20 3.08
N SER A 94 -13.00 -13.85 2.08
CA SER A 94 -12.29 -14.25 0.86
C SER A 94 -11.77 -13.06 0.07
N LEU A 95 -12.54 -11.98 -0.04
CA LEU A 95 -12.13 -10.73 -0.69
C LEU A 95 -10.95 -10.07 0.05
N ILE A 96 -11.00 -10.04 1.39
CA ILE A 96 -9.92 -9.49 2.22
C ILE A 96 -8.63 -10.29 2.01
N VAL A 97 -8.68 -11.62 2.05
CA VAL A 97 -7.52 -12.49 1.81
C VAL A 97 -6.97 -12.32 0.40
N ALA A 98 -7.85 -12.31 -0.61
CA ALA A 98 -7.46 -12.09 -2.01
C ALA A 98 -6.76 -10.73 -2.19
N THR A 99 -7.28 -9.67 -1.57
CA THR A 99 -6.67 -8.33 -1.60
C THR A 99 -5.26 -8.35 -0.98
N GLY A 100 -5.08 -9.01 0.17
CA GLY A 100 -3.77 -9.17 0.80
C GLY A 100 -2.80 -9.95 -0.08
N LEU A 101 -3.27 -11.01 -0.74
CA LEU A 101 -2.45 -11.81 -1.66
C LEU A 101 -2.06 -11.03 -2.91
N CYS A 102 -2.97 -10.26 -3.51
CA CYS A 102 -2.68 -9.35 -4.62
C CYS A 102 -1.66 -8.27 -4.24
N GLN A 103 -1.81 -7.68 -3.05
CA GLN A 103 -0.86 -6.71 -2.50
C GLN A 103 0.54 -7.31 -2.33
N ASN A 104 0.62 -8.55 -1.82
CA ASN A 104 1.87 -9.28 -1.68
C ASN A 104 2.51 -9.57 -3.05
N PHE A 105 1.72 -10.04 -4.02
CA PHE A 105 2.20 -10.28 -5.38
C PHE A 105 2.79 -9.02 -6.01
N ALA A 106 2.10 -7.88 -5.90
CA ALA A 106 2.58 -6.61 -6.43
C ALA A 106 3.94 -6.21 -5.84
N ALA A 107 4.12 -6.39 -4.51
CA ALA A 107 5.38 -6.12 -3.84
C ALA A 107 6.50 -7.06 -4.29
N LEU A 108 6.23 -8.36 -4.38
CA LEU A 108 7.21 -9.36 -4.82
C LEU A 108 7.62 -9.12 -6.29
N ARG A 109 6.64 -8.82 -7.15
CA ARG A 109 6.92 -8.43 -8.55
C ARG A 109 7.80 -7.19 -8.64
N ALA A 110 7.52 -6.16 -7.83
CA ALA A 110 8.36 -4.97 -7.81
C ALA A 110 9.79 -5.28 -7.38
N LEU A 111 10.00 -6.15 -6.39
CA LEU A 111 11.33 -6.54 -5.93
C LEU A 111 12.19 -7.22 -7.00
N VAL A 112 11.58 -8.01 -7.89
CA VAL A 112 12.30 -8.73 -8.96
C VAL A 112 12.34 -7.97 -10.29
N THR A 113 11.73 -6.79 -10.36
CA THR A 113 11.72 -5.94 -11.57
C THR A 113 12.33 -4.57 -11.30
N THR A 114 11.51 -3.55 -11.09
CA THR A 114 11.93 -2.14 -10.96
C THR A 114 12.47 -1.78 -9.58
N GLY A 115 12.24 -2.62 -8.57
CA GLY A 115 12.49 -2.34 -7.16
C GLY A 115 11.41 -1.44 -6.53
N ILE A 116 11.27 -1.55 -5.21
CA ILE A 116 10.26 -0.77 -4.45
C ILE A 116 10.68 0.70 -4.32
N GLN A 117 11.99 0.97 -4.23
CA GLN A 117 12.51 2.32 -4.01
C GLN A 117 12.19 3.28 -5.15
N ALA A 118 12.16 2.83 -6.40
CA ALA A 118 11.91 3.70 -7.55
C ALA A 118 10.55 4.43 -7.46
N GLY A 119 9.50 3.72 -7.00
CA GLY A 119 8.18 4.31 -6.77
C GLY A 119 8.17 5.31 -5.61
N HIS A 120 8.79 4.95 -4.49
CA HIS A 120 8.87 5.83 -3.31
C HIS A 120 9.69 7.09 -3.58
N MET A 121 10.83 6.97 -4.29
CA MET A 121 11.66 8.11 -4.69
C MET A 121 10.90 9.08 -5.59
N LYS A 122 10.04 8.59 -6.48
CA LYS A 122 9.20 9.45 -7.33
C LYS A 122 8.21 10.29 -6.52
N LEU A 123 7.52 9.66 -5.56
CA LEU A 123 6.57 10.36 -4.70
C LEU A 123 7.28 11.33 -3.75
N GLN A 124 8.40 10.93 -3.17
CA GLN A 124 9.20 11.78 -2.28
C GLN A 124 9.73 13.01 -3.01
N ALA A 125 10.23 12.86 -4.24
CA ALA A 125 10.73 13.98 -5.02
C ALA A 125 9.62 15.01 -5.33
N LYS A 126 8.41 14.55 -5.68
CA LYS A 126 7.26 15.46 -5.88
C LYS A 126 6.83 16.15 -4.59
N SER A 127 6.79 15.44 -3.48
CA SER A 127 6.50 16.03 -2.17
C SER A 127 7.53 17.09 -1.76
N LEU A 128 8.82 16.83 -2.01
CA LEU A 128 9.89 17.79 -1.73
C LEU A 128 9.77 19.05 -2.63
N ALA A 129 9.39 18.91 -3.89
CA ALA A 129 9.15 20.03 -4.78
C ALA A 129 8.01 20.91 -4.27
N ILE A 130 6.88 20.33 -3.86
CA ILE A 130 5.74 21.04 -3.27
C ILE A 130 6.14 21.74 -1.97
N LEU A 131 6.86 21.04 -1.08
CA LEU A 131 7.37 21.62 0.18
C LEU A 131 8.38 22.75 -0.05
N ALA A 132 9.10 22.74 -1.17
CA ALA A 132 9.97 23.83 -1.58
C ALA A 132 9.20 25.05 -2.09
N GLY A 133 7.88 24.95 -2.30
CA GLY A 133 7.02 26.03 -2.79
C GLY A 133 6.79 26.02 -4.30
N ALA A 134 6.98 24.87 -4.97
CA ALA A 134 6.65 24.66 -6.37
C ALA A 134 5.13 24.62 -6.57
N THR A 135 4.64 25.20 -7.67
CA THR A 135 3.26 24.99 -8.16
C THR A 135 3.07 23.56 -8.64
N GLU A 136 1.83 23.14 -8.91
CA GLU A 136 1.56 21.80 -9.45
C GLU A 136 2.28 21.55 -10.78
N GLU A 137 2.35 22.58 -11.63
CA GLU A 137 3.02 22.54 -12.94
C GLU A 137 4.54 22.45 -12.81
N GLU A 138 5.13 23.22 -11.89
CA GLU A 138 6.58 23.20 -11.58
C GLU A 138 7.00 21.90 -10.89
N ALA A 139 6.12 21.29 -10.07
CA ALA A 139 6.46 20.17 -9.20
C ALA A 139 6.93 18.94 -9.97
N ASP A 140 6.36 18.63 -11.12
CA ASP A 140 6.77 17.49 -11.94
C ASP A 140 8.15 17.69 -12.58
N THR A 141 8.44 18.91 -13.02
CA THR A 141 9.74 19.32 -13.59
C THR A 141 10.83 19.24 -12.51
N ILE A 142 10.59 19.84 -11.34
CA ILE A 142 11.53 19.80 -10.19
C ILE A 142 11.73 18.37 -9.71
N ALA A 143 10.67 17.55 -9.61
CA ALA A 143 10.79 16.15 -9.22
C ALA A 143 11.61 15.31 -10.20
N GLN A 144 11.56 15.62 -11.51
CA GLN A 144 12.40 14.96 -12.51
C GLN A 144 13.88 15.34 -12.36
N GLN A 145 14.18 16.60 -12.10
CA GLN A 145 15.55 17.07 -11.89
C GLN A 145 16.11 16.52 -10.56
N LEU A 146 15.33 16.61 -9.49
CA LEU A 146 15.72 16.16 -8.16
C LEU A 146 16.13 14.66 -8.11
N ARG A 147 15.52 13.83 -8.97
CA ARG A 147 15.88 12.40 -9.09
C ARG A 147 17.23 12.15 -9.74
N LYS A 148 17.78 13.12 -10.44
CA LYS A 148 19.11 13.04 -11.07
C LYS A 148 20.21 13.55 -10.13
N GLU A 149 19.84 14.25 -9.08
CA GLU A 149 20.74 14.84 -8.11
C GLU A 149 21.29 13.77 -7.14
N LYS A 150 22.53 13.99 -6.68
CA LYS A 150 23.18 13.11 -5.68
C LYS A 150 22.45 13.11 -4.34
N HIS A 151 21.81 14.23 -3.99
CA HIS A 151 21.10 14.42 -2.74
C HIS A 151 19.66 14.86 -3.00
N THR A 152 18.70 13.98 -2.70
CA THR A 152 17.27 14.24 -2.81
C THR A 152 16.76 14.77 -1.47
N ASN A 153 16.83 16.09 -1.25
CA ASN A 153 16.39 16.77 -0.03
C ASN A 153 15.73 18.13 -0.34
N LEU A 154 15.18 18.77 0.70
CA LEU A 154 14.43 20.02 0.56
C LEU A 154 15.31 21.18 0.08
N GLU A 155 16.57 21.23 0.51
CA GLU A 155 17.50 22.28 0.13
C GLU A 155 17.79 22.24 -1.39
N THR A 156 18.10 21.04 -1.91
CA THR A 156 18.28 20.83 -3.35
C THR A 156 17.01 21.15 -4.14
N ALA A 157 15.83 20.82 -3.61
CA ALA A 157 14.57 21.16 -4.25
C ALA A 157 14.36 22.68 -4.36
N LYS A 158 14.69 23.45 -3.30
CA LYS A 158 14.63 24.91 -3.31
C LYS A 158 15.59 25.53 -4.33
N GLN A 159 16.82 25.01 -4.41
CA GLN A 159 17.82 25.47 -5.37
C GLN A 159 17.35 25.24 -6.82
N LEU A 160 16.82 24.06 -7.12
CA LEU A 160 16.28 23.73 -8.45
C LEU A 160 15.09 24.59 -8.81
N LEU A 161 14.20 24.88 -7.86
CA LEU A 161 13.05 25.75 -8.07
C LEU A 161 13.48 27.21 -8.37
N ALA A 162 14.47 27.74 -7.63
CA ALA A 162 15.03 29.04 -7.89
C ALA A 162 15.61 29.13 -9.32
N GLN A 163 16.41 28.13 -9.71
CA GLN A 163 17.00 28.06 -11.04
C GLN A 163 15.94 27.95 -12.17
N LEU A 164 14.85 27.26 -11.94
CA LEU A 164 13.75 27.14 -12.89
C LEU A 164 13.10 28.52 -13.14
N ARG A 165 12.76 29.23 -12.05
CA ARG A 165 12.10 30.54 -12.09
C ARG A 165 12.99 31.65 -12.64
N ASP A 166 14.29 31.56 -12.42
CA ASP A 166 15.24 32.54 -13.00
C ASP A 166 15.36 32.37 -14.52
N LYS A 167 15.38 31.13 -15.02
CA LYS A 167 15.37 30.84 -16.46
C LYS A 167 14.08 31.30 -17.14
N GLU A 168 12.94 31.22 -16.48
CA GLU A 168 11.65 31.68 -17.01
C GLU A 168 11.54 33.21 -17.09
N LYS A 169 12.33 33.93 -16.27
CA LYS A 169 12.39 35.40 -16.31
C LYS A 169 13.32 35.93 -17.43
N GLU A 170 14.26 35.09 -17.89
CA GLU A 170 15.21 35.43 -18.94
C GLU A 170 14.71 35.06 -20.35
N ALA A 171 13.62 34.30 -20.46
CA ALA A 171 13.01 33.83 -21.71
C ALA A 171 11.85 34.72 -22.15
#